data_7eff6cbe3ac0207506fc672a15e4bc6d
#
_entry.id   7eff6cbe3ac0207506fc672a15e4bc6d
#
_cell.length_a   1.000
_cell.length_b   1.000
_cell.length_c   1.000
_cell.angle_alpha   90.00
_cell.angle_beta   90.00
_cell.angle_gamma   90.00
#
_symmetry.space_group_name_H-M   'P 1'
#
loop_
_entity.id
_entity.type
_entity.pdbx_description
1 polymer ?
#
loop_
_entity_poly.entity_id
_entity_poly.type
_entity_poly.pdbx_seq_one_letter_code
_entity_poly.pdbx_strand_id
1 'polypeptide(L)'
;MLAETFDYIIVGAGSAGCVVASHLARDRNHKVCVLEAGPMDRNPYIHIPAGFVKTVHDPRINWLYQTEPGEWTGGRRISQPRGKVVGGSGAINGHVFNRGQACDFNSWLNRGNSGWGYTDLLPYFKRLETYHGTGDSVFRGSNGPFQVTELDWQHPLTDAFIQSARELGIPANPDYNGANQAGVFPAQRSIYRGWRCSPAQAYLHPALSTGNIDLRQNALATKILFDNGRAKGLCYHRGGRQFKVEATREIILCGGVFNTPQLLQLSGVGSSKTLNDLAIPVVHHLPGVGQNLRDHCYIPVSARVRNIKSLNERSRGIPLCMEVLKYVFGRRGLLALQPSLCYVSWKSRPDLTDNDIQIAYAPASYDANRDMQLNDYPGVTCAPWQHVPKSKGVVQICSGDALEPPRIQPNYLQEPTDREVLLAAARLSRDILSARAFSDFFESEDQPGSEVNTDDEWYDYMRQSVSTGYHPVGTCRMAPVSDPTAVVDSELKVHGIEALRVVDASVMPNIPSGNTHASTLMIAEKGSDMILGKPPLQATEL
;
A
#
# COMPACT_ATOMS: atom_id res chain seq x y z
N MET A 1 -5.43 -36.83 13.93
CA MET A 1 -6.17 -35.81 14.68
C MET A 1 -7.28 -35.31 13.78
N LEU A 2 -8.52 -35.20 14.28
CA LEU A 2 -9.62 -34.55 13.56
C LEU A 2 -9.22 -33.11 13.29
N ALA A 3 -9.53 -32.59 12.09
CA ALA A 3 -9.25 -31.20 11.77
C ALA A 3 -10.13 -30.28 12.64
N GLU A 4 -9.55 -29.22 13.16
CA GLU A 4 -10.33 -28.19 13.88
C GLU A 4 -11.22 -27.43 12.89
N THR A 5 -12.45 -27.16 13.28
CA THR A 5 -13.48 -26.57 12.41
C THR A 5 -13.88 -25.18 12.89
N PHE A 6 -13.95 -24.24 11.95
CA PHE A 6 -14.35 -22.85 12.15
C PHE A 6 -15.46 -22.48 11.16
N ASP A 7 -16.17 -21.40 11.42
CA ASP A 7 -17.11 -20.86 10.43
C ASP A 7 -16.35 -20.17 9.31
N TYR A 8 -15.35 -19.37 9.66
CA TYR A 8 -14.53 -18.64 8.73
C TYR A 8 -13.05 -18.84 9.01
N ILE A 9 -12.28 -18.94 7.94
CA ILE A 9 -10.81 -18.95 8.00
C ILE A 9 -10.32 -17.73 7.23
N ILE A 10 -9.56 -16.85 7.89
CA ILE A 10 -8.93 -15.67 7.28
C ILE A 10 -7.43 -15.96 7.14
N VAL A 11 -6.90 -15.83 5.93
CA VAL A 11 -5.48 -16.00 5.63
C VAL A 11 -4.80 -14.65 5.55
N GLY A 12 -3.97 -14.35 6.53
CA GLY A 12 -3.27 -13.08 6.71
C GLY A 12 -3.99 -12.14 7.68
N ALA A 13 -3.32 -11.78 8.78
CA ALA A 13 -3.73 -10.71 9.68
C ALA A 13 -3.13 -9.35 9.27
N GLY A 14 -3.07 -9.08 7.95
CA GLY A 14 -2.64 -7.81 7.38
C GLY A 14 -3.72 -6.72 7.47
N SER A 15 -3.56 -5.64 6.68
CA SER A 15 -4.49 -4.51 6.70
C SER A 15 -5.93 -4.95 6.51
N ALA A 16 -6.21 -5.74 5.48
CA ALA A 16 -7.57 -6.21 5.20
C ALA A 16 -8.04 -7.27 6.20
N GLY A 17 -7.18 -8.26 6.51
CA GLY A 17 -7.57 -9.34 7.42
C GLY A 17 -7.93 -8.87 8.83
N CYS A 18 -7.27 -7.82 9.33
CA CYS A 18 -7.64 -7.19 10.61
C CYS A 18 -9.06 -6.61 10.59
N VAL A 19 -9.45 -5.96 9.49
CA VAL A 19 -10.80 -5.40 9.31
C VAL A 19 -11.82 -6.52 9.23
N VAL A 20 -11.60 -7.51 8.34
CA VAL A 20 -12.51 -8.64 8.15
C VAL A 20 -12.71 -9.41 9.44
N ALA A 21 -11.62 -9.76 10.14
CA ALA A 21 -11.68 -10.46 11.43
C ALA A 21 -12.51 -9.68 12.47
N SER A 22 -12.30 -8.37 12.56
CA SER A 22 -13.04 -7.51 13.47
C SER A 22 -14.54 -7.49 13.19
N HIS A 23 -14.92 -7.41 11.90
CA HIS A 23 -16.33 -7.41 11.53
C HIS A 23 -17.02 -8.77 11.79
N LEU A 24 -16.36 -9.87 11.43
CA LEU A 24 -16.91 -11.23 11.65
C LEU A 24 -17.04 -11.56 13.13
N ALA A 25 -16.11 -11.07 13.97
CA ALA A 25 -16.13 -11.32 15.41
C ALA A 25 -17.21 -10.56 16.17
N ARG A 26 -17.89 -9.58 15.56
CA ARG A 26 -19.03 -8.87 16.20
C ARG A 26 -20.24 -9.79 16.44
N ASP A 27 -20.43 -10.79 15.58
CA ASP A 27 -21.39 -11.86 15.82
C ASP A 27 -20.71 -12.97 16.64
N ARG A 28 -21.09 -13.09 17.90
CA ARG A 28 -20.51 -14.07 18.83
C ARG A 28 -20.82 -15.53 18.49
N ASN A 29 -21.73 -15.77 17.56
CA ASN A 29 -22.01 -17.13 17.07
C ASN A 29 -20.98 -17.62 16.05
N HIS A 30 -20.19 -16.71 15.46
CA HIS A 30 -19.16 -17.10 14.51
C HIS A 30 -17.84 -17.48 15.21
N LYS A 31 -17.27 -18.62 14.82
CA LYS A 31 -15.91 -19.03 15.16
C LYS A 31 -14.97 -18.65 14.01
N VAL A 32 -14.03 -17.76 14.26
CA VAL A 32 -13.11 -17.22 13.25
C VAL A 32 -11.68 -17.65 13.53
N CYS A 33 -11.06 -18.37 12.59
CA CYS A 33 -9.63 -18.65 12.62
C CYS A 33 -8.88 -17.63 11.76
N VAL A 34 -7.85 -17.00 12.31
CA VAL A 34 -6.98 -16.08 11.56
C VAL A 34 -5.57 -16.64 11.55
N LEU A 35 -5.03 -16.94 10.35
CA LEU A 35 -3.67 -17.43 10.16
C LEU A 35 -2.77 -16.27 9.75
N GLU A 36 -1.73 -16.00 10.54
CA GLU A 36 -0.71 -14.97 10.22
C GLU A 36 0.68 -15.62 10.17
N ALA A 37 1.37 -15.39 9.06
CA ALA A 37 2.72 -15.96 8.85
C ALA A 37 3.78 -15.40 9.78
N GLY A 38 3.60 -14.15 10.24
CA GLY A 38 4.51 -13.47 11.14
C GLY A 38 4.11 -13.53 12.61
N PRO A 39 4.92 -12.90 13.46
CA PRO A 39 4.64 -12.77 14.89
C PRO A 39 3.59 -11.67 15.18
N MET A 40 3.27 -11.52 16.46
CA MET A 40 2.53 -10.38 17.00
C MET A 40 3.30 -9.07 16.81
N ASP A 41 2.59 -7.95 16.67
CA ASP A 41 3.11 -6.60 16.49
C ASP A 41 3.77 -5.99 17.76
N ARG A 42 4.56 -6.78 18.49
CA ARG A 42 5.20 -6.37 19.75
C ARG A 42 6.50 -5.58 19.59
N ASN A 43 7.05 -5.54 18.37
CA ASN A 43 8.26 -4.78 18.09
C ASN A 43 7.98 -3.27 18.27
N PRO A 44 8.69 -2.57 19.18
CA PRO A 44 8.44 -1.15 19.48
C PRO A 44 8.58 -0.23 18.26
N TYR A 45 9.45 -0.59 17.30
CA TYR A 45 9.62 0.18 16.07
C TYR A 45 8.39 0.16 15.16
N ILE A 46 7.46 -0.78 15.34
CA ILE A 46 6.16 -0.77 14.66
C ILE A 46 5.33 0.43 15.13
N HIS A 47 5.35 0.69 16.43
CA HIS A 47 4.47 1.68 17.07
C HIS A 47 5.02 3.10 17.01
N ILE A 48 6.36 3.25 16.98
CA ILE A 48 7.02 4.55 16.80
C ILE A 48 6.93 4.94 15.32
N PRO A 49 6.35 6.11 14.96
CA PRO A 49 6.16 6.47 13.55
C PRO A 49 7.43 6.40 12.70
N ALA A 50 8.52 7.05 13.09
CA ALA A 50 9.80 6.98 12.38
C ALA A 50 10.46 5.59 12.42
N GLY A 51 9.93 4.65 13.19
CA GLY A 51 10.45 3.28 13.28
C GLY A 51 10.36 2.49 11.98
N PHE A 52 9.59 2.98 10.98
CA PHE A 52 9.52 2.35 9.65
C PHE A 52 10.91 2.14 9.03
N VAL A 53 11.86 3.05 9.25
CA VAL A 53 13.25 2.93 8.76
C VAL A 53 13.99 1.69 9.30
N LYS A 54 13.52 1.11 10.40
CA LYS A 54 14.06 -0.13 10.97
C LYS A 54 13.24 -1.35 10.56
N THR A 55 11.91 -1.20 10.51
CA THR A 55 11.00 -2.32 10.22
C THR A 55 11.07 -2.78 8.78
N VAL A 56 11.39 -1.90 7.83
CA VAL A 56 11.53 -2.25 6.40
C VAL A 56 12.71 -3.19 6.11
N HIS A 57 13.67 -3.29 7.02
CA HIS A 57 14.85 -4.18 6.89
C HIS A 57 14.85 -5.33 7.91
N ASP A 58 13.83 -5.44 8.78
CA ASP A 58 13.80 -6.47 9.83
C ASP A 58 13.22 -7.80 9.31
N PRO A 59 14.06 -8.84 9.08
CA PRO A 59 13.60 -10.13 8.52
C PRO A 59 12.62 -10.87 9.43
N ARG A 60 12.50 -10.49 10.70
CA ARG A 60 11.57 -11.11 11.65
C ARG A 60 10.12 -10.70 11.39
N ILE A 61 9.91 -9.51 10.78
CA ILE A 61 8.59 -8.89 10.57
C ILE A 61 8.37 -8.41 9.13
N ASN A 62 9.27 -8.75 8.21
CA ASN A 62 9.22 -8.38 6.81
C ASN A 62 9.55 -9.59 5.93
N TRP A 63 8.84 -9.76 4.81
CA TRP A 63 9.10 -10.80 3.82
C TRP A 63 10.40 -10.58 3.04
N LEU A 64 10.87 -9.33 2.93
CA LEU A 64 12.07 -8.92 2.20
C LEU A 64 12.07 -9.37 0.73
N TYR A 65 10.90 -9.31 0.07
CA TYR A 65 10.80 -9.63 -1.34
C TYR A 65 11.65 -8.71 -2.20
N GLN A 66 12.03 -9.22 -3.36
CA GLN A 66 12.72 -8.46 -4.41
C GLN A 66 12.06 -8.74 -5.75
N THR A 67 12.10 -7.75 -6.66
CA THR A 67 11.65 -7.95 -8.04
C THR A 67 12.67 -8.75 -8.83
N GLU A 68 12.20 -9.33 -9.95
CA GLU A 68 13.12 -9.75 -11.01
C GLU A 68 13.78 -8.53 -11.65
N PRO A 69 14.99 -8.71 -12.23
CA PRO A 69 15.64 -7.68 -13.03
C PRO A 69 14.76 -7.29 -14.23
N GLY A 70 14.79 -6.03 -14.61
CA GLY A 70 14.07 -5.50 -15.77
C GLY A 70 14.94 -4.54 -16.58
N GLU A 71 14.58 -4.33 -17.83
CA GLU A 71 15.28 -3.40 -18.73
C GLU A 71 15.31 -1.99 -18.15
N TRP A 72 14.14 -1.50 -17.74
CA TRP A 72 13.96 -0.14 -17.19
C TRP A 72 14.35 0.00 -15.72
N THR A 73 14.86 -1.05 -15.11
CA THR A 73 15.52 -0.99 -13.79
C THR A 73 17.04 -1.12 -13.90
N GLY A 74 17.60 -1.01 -15.10
CA GLY A 74 19.04 -1.21 -15.35
C GLY A 74 19.55 -2.59 -14.92
N GLY A 75 18.71 -3.61 -15.02
CA GLY A 75 19.03 -4.97 -14.54
C GLY A 75 19.03 -5.12 -13.02
N ARG A 76 18.65 -4.10 -12.25
CA ARG A 76 18.60 -4.16 -10.78
C ARG A 76 17.37 -4.91 -10.28
N ARG A 77 17.53 -5.62 -9.16
CA ARG A 77 16.43 -6.10 -8.33
C ARG A 77 15.99 -4.98 -7.38
N ILE A 78 14.69 -4.68 -7.37
CA ILE A 78 14.12 -3.64 -6.51
C ILE A 78 13.54 -4.29 -5.26
N SER A 79 13.91 -3.77 -4.08
CA SER A 79 13.38 -4.23 -2.80
C SER A 79 11.88 -3.99 -2.70
N GLN A 80 11.13 -5.02 -2.28
CA GLN A 80 9.67 -5.00 -2.11
C GLN A 80 9.29 -5.37 -0.67
N PRO A 81 9.55 -4.52 0.32
CA PRO A 81 9.20 -4.81 1.71
C PRO A 81 7.70 -5.00 1.87
N ARG A 82 7.31 -6.13 2.46
CA ARG A 82 5.93 -6.46 2.85
C ARG A 82 5.91 -6.95 4.28
N GLY A 83 4.96 -6.46 5.06
CA GLY A 83 4.84 -6.86 6.47
C GLY A 83 4.52 -8.35 6.61
N LYS A 84 5.35 -9.05 7.41
CA LYS A 84 5.16 -10.43 7.89
C LYS A 84 4.95 -10.37 9.39
N VAL A 85 3.82 -9.82 9.79
CA VAL A 85 3.50 -9.50 11.18
C VAL A 85 2.01 -9.18 11.29
N VAL A 86 1.42 -9.34 12.46
CA VAL A 86 0.05 -8.88 12.73
C VAL A 86 -0.06 -7.38 12.42
N GLY A 87 -1.04 -6.99 11.60
CA GLY A 87 -1.16 -5.67 10.98
C GLY A 87 -0.57 -5.58 9.56
N GLY A 88 0.23 -6.58 9.16
CA GLY A 88 0.81 -6.69 7.82
C GLY A 88 1.62 -5.47 7.40
N SER A 89 1.54 -5.09 6.12
CA SER A 89 2.21 -3.90 5.61
C SER A 89 1.69 -2.60 6.24
N GLY A 90 0.47 -2.58 6.79
CA GLY A 90 -0.05 -1.46 7.59
C GLY A 90 0.69 -1.25 8.92
N ALA A 91 1.42 -2.26 9.42
CA ALA A 91 2.26 -2.15 10.61
C ALA A 91 3.66 -1.57 10.32
N ILE A 92 4.11 -1.55 9.06
CA ILE A 92 5.46 -1.12 8.67
C ILE A 92 5.50 -0.02 7.60
N ASN A 93 4.34 0.47 7.14
CA ASN A 93 4.22 1.50 6.10
C ASN A 93 4.65 2.91 6.56
N GLY A 94 4.67 3.85 5.61
CA GLY A 94 5.00 5.27 5.84
C GLY A 94 3.84 6.14 6.33
N HIS A 95 2.77 5.58 6.87
CA HIS A 95 1.63 6.28 7.52
C HIS A 95 0.74 7.16 6.63
N VAL A 96 1.04 7.38 5.38
CA VAL A 96 0.28 8.29 4.53
C VAL A 96 -1.14 7.77 4.33
N PHE A 97 -2.13 8.62 4.57
CA PHE A 97 -3.53 8.33 4.34
C PHE A 97 -4.02 9.11 3.12
N ASN A 98 -4.18 8.41 2.00
CA ASN A 98 -4.67 8.93 0.74
C ASN A 98 -5.70 7.95 0.17
N ARG A 99 -6.89 8.43 -0.18
CA ARG A 99 -7.98 7.59 -0.71
C ARG A 99 -7.88 7.35 -2.21
N GLY A 100 -7.23 8.25 -2.95
CA GLY A 100 -7.27 8.34 -4.40
C GLY A 100 -8.31 9.34 -4.89
N GLN A 101 -8.53 9.38 -6.20
CA GLN A 101 -9.48 10.28 -6.88
C GLN A 101 -10.80 9.56 -7.16
N ALA A 102 -11.89 10.32 -7.31
CA ALA A 102 -13.19 9.77 -7.68
C ALA A 102 -13.14 9.01 -9.02
N CYS A 103 -12.36 9.49 -10.00
CA CYS A 103 -12.19 8.86 -11.31
C CYS A 103 -11.57 7.45 -11.22
N ASP A 104 -10.73 7.17 -10.22
CA ASP A 104 -10.16 5.83 -10.02
C ASP A 104 -11.25 4.79 -9.82
N PHE A 105 -12.15 5.04 -8.87
CA PHE A 105 -13.24 4.14 -8.49
C PHE A 105 -14.34 4.11 -9.56
N ASN A 106 -14.64 5.25 -10.19
CA ASN A 106 -15.55 5.30 -11.33
C ASN A 106 -14.99 4.47 -12.50
N SER A 107 -13.67 4.40 -12.67
CA SER A 107 -13.05 3.49 -13.63
C SER A 107 -13.25 2.01 -13.27
N TRP A 108 -13.32 1.65 -11.99
CA TRP A 108 -13.65 0.29 -11.57
C TRP A 108 -15.09 -0.07 -11.93
N LEU A 109 -16.04 0.83 -11.63
CA LEU A 109 -17.45 0.67 -12.04
C LEU A 109 -17.59 0.50 -13.55
N ASN A 110 -16.97 1.38 -14.34
CA ASN A 110 -17.02 1.38 -15.81
C ASN A 110 -16.38 0.13 -16.44
N ARG A 111 -15.57 -0.62 -15.69
CA ARG A 111 -15.04 -1.94 -16.07
C ARG A 111 -16.00 -3.10 -15.75
N GLY A 112 -17.25 -2.79 -15.39
CA GLY A 112 -18.29 -3.77 -15.10
C GLY A 112 -18.36 -4.24 -13.65
N ASN A 113 -17.67 -3.58 -12.72
CA ASN A 113 -17.75 -3.90 -11.30
C ASN A 113 -18.85 -3.06 -10.63
N SER A 114 -20.08 -3.52 -10.71
CA SER A 114 -21.24 -2.83 -10.12
C SER A 114 -21.08 -2.61 -8.63
N GLY A 115 -21.44 -1.41 -8.14
CA GLY A 115 -21.33 -1.01 -6.75
C GLY A 115 -19.92 -0.60 -6.30
N TRP A 116 -18.96 -0.44 -7.24
CA TRP A 116 -17.58 -0.03 -6.95
C TRP A 116 -17.25 1.37 -7.49
N GLY A 117 -18.28 2.19 -7.76
CA GLY A 117 -18.10 3.61 -8.06
C GLY A 117 -17.79 4.44 -6.81
N TYR A 118 -17.28 5.65 -7.00
CA TYR A 118 -16.86 6.50 -5.88
C TYR A 118 -18.00 6.80 -4.90
N THR A 119 -19.19 7.09 -5.40
CA THR A 119 -20.37 7.34 -4.58
C THR A 119 -20.79 6.14 -3.74
N ASP A 120 -20.62 4.91 -4.27
CA ASP A 120 -20.87 3.66 -3.53
C ASP A 120 -19.82 3.40 -2.45
N LEU A 121 -18.58 3.86 -2.67
CA LEU A 121 -17.43 3.57 -1.80
C LEU A 121 -17.19 4.64 -0.74
N LEU A 122 -17.62 5.87 -0.96
CA LEU A 122 -17.45 6.98 -0.01
C LEU A 122 -18.01 6.67 1.38
N PRO A 123 -19.20 6.05 1.54
CA PRO A 123 -19.70 5.66 2.86
C PRO A 123 -18.76 4.70 3.62
N TYR A 124 -18.08 3.80 2.92
CA TYR A 124 -17.10 2.88 3.51
C TYR A 124 -15.81 3.60 3.91
N PHE A 125 -15.33 4.56 3.10
CA PHE A 125 -14.22 5.45 3.50
C PHE A 125 -14.55 6.27 4.73
N LYS A 126 -15.78 6.76 4.86
CA LYS A 126 -16.24 7.49 6.06
C LYS A 126 -16.37 6.57 7.27
N ARG A 127 -16.90 5.36 7.10
CA ARG A 127 -17.08 4.39 8.17
C ARG A 127 -15.75 3.96 8.82
N LEU A 128 -14.69 3.84 8.02
CA LEU A 128 -13.41 3.37 8.52
C LEU A 128 -12.65 4.42 9.34
N GLU A 129 -12.83 5.73 9.09
CA GLU A 129 -11.97 6.77 9.67
C GLU A 129 -12.61 7.59 10.78
N THR A 130 -11.78 8.01 11.72
CA THR A 130 -11.98 9.23 12.52
C THR A 130 -10.95 10.26 12.08
N TYR A 131 -11.40 11.28 11.38
CA TYR A 131 -10.54 12.37 10.93
C TYR A 131 -10.45 13.48 11.97
N HIS A 132 -9.23 13.83 12.37
CA HIS A 132 -8.91 14.87 13.36
C HIS A 132 -8.38 16.13 12.68
N GLY A 133 -9.09 16.67 11.72
CA GLY A 133 -8.75 17.86 10.99
C GLY A 133 -9.99 18.64 10.58
N THR A 134 -9.78 19.66 9.77
CA THR A 134 -10.85 20.47 9.21
C THR A 134 -11.22 19.95 7.83
N GLY A 135 -12.37 19.27 7.71
CA GLY A 135 -12.85 18.69 6.45
C GLY A 135 -14.37 18.74 6.34
N ASP A 136 -14.86 18.62 5.09
CA ASP A 136 -16.29 18.55 4.83
C ASP A 136 -16.86 17.19 5.24
N SER A 137 -17.88 17.19 6.07
CA SER A 137 -18.56 15.99 6.56
C SER A 137 -19.24 15.15 5.46
N VAL A 138 -19.44 15.71 4.27
CA VAL A 138 -19.84 14.95 3.09
C VAL A 138 -18.79 13.90 2.75
N PHE A 139 -17.51 14.27 2.82
CA PHE A 139 -16.38 13.40 2.46
C PHE A 139 -15.72 12.72 3.65
N ARG A 140 -15.73 13.33 4.84
CA ARG A 140 -14.94 12.88 6.00
C ARG A 140 -15.77 12.14 7.04
N GLY A 141 -15.14 11.10 7.64
CA GLY A 141 -15.71 10.33 8.76
C GLY A 141 -15.22 10.82 10.12
N SER A 142 -16.05 10.64 11.15
CA SER A 142 -15.75 11.11 12.52
C SER A 142 -15.84 10.02 13.60
N ASN A 143 -16.27 8.80 13.27
CA ASN A 143 -16.57 7.75 14.25
C ASN A 143 -15.98 6.38 13.90
N GLY A 144 -15.08 6.32 12.90
CA GLY A 144 -14.43 5.09 12.52
C GLY A 144 -13.26 4.73 13.44
N PRO A 145 -12.84 3.46 13.44
CA PRO A 145 -11.78 2.99 14.32
C PRO A 145 -10.38 3.48 13.89
N PHE A 146 -10.20 3.82 12.60
CA PHE A 146 -8.89 4.19 12.06
C PHE A 146 -8.67 5.71 12.19
N GLN A 147 -7.66 6.08 12.98
CA GLN A 147 -7.38 7.48 13.31
C GLN A 147 -6.55 8.15 12.20
N VAL A 148 -7.05 9.27 11.67
CA VAL A 148 -6.38 10.07 10.64
C VAL A 148 -6.20 11.49 11.16
N THR A 149 -4.95 11.99 11.10
CA THR A 149 -4.61 13.34 11.58
C THR A 149 -3.93 14.15 10.49
N GLU A 150 -3.97 15.46 10.64
CA GLU A 150 -3.13 16.38 9.87
C GLU A 150 -1.70 16.40 10.39
N LEU A 151 -0.77 16.89 9.56
CA LEU A 151 0.61 17.11 9.97
C LEU A 151 0.67 18.34 10.90
N ASP A 152 1.11 18.10 12.13
CA ASP A 152 1.26 19.10 13.19
C ASP A 152 2.70 19.65 13.33
N TRP A 153 3.53 19.41 12.32
CA TRP A 153 4.95 19.79 12.33
C TRP A 153 5.26 20.76 11.19
N GLN A 154 5.90 21.87 11.52
CA GLN A 154 6.28 22.93 10.59
C GLN A 154 7.78 22.97 10.38
N HIS A 155 8.19 23.26 9.15
CA HIS A 155 9.59 23.47 8.79
C HIS A 155 9.73 24.44 7.63
N PRO A 156 10.64 25.42 7.69
CA PRO A 156 10.77 26.43 6.62
C PRO A 156 11.00 25.85 5.23
N LEU A 157 11.71 24.70 5.11
CA LEU A 157 11.87 24.01 3.82
C LEU A 157 10.54 23.46 3.27
N THR A 158 9.61 23.05 4.14
CA THR A 158 8.29 22.58 3.71
C THR A 158 7.41 23.78 3.29
N ASP A 159 7.49 24.88 4.03
CA ASP A 159 6.76 26.10 3.71
C ASP A 159 7.25 26.70 2.38
N ALA A 160 8.58 26.71 2.17
CA ALA A 160 9.19 27.11 0.90
C ALA A 160 8.75 26.22 -0.28
N PHE A 161 8.72 24.89 -0.09
CA PHE A 161 8.24 23.95 -1.11
C PHE A 161 6.77 24.22 -1.49
N ILE A 162 5.90 24.43 -0.51
CA ILE A 162 4.48 24.75 -0.75
C ILE A 162 4.37 26.08 -1.50
N GLN A 163 5.11 27.09 -1.10
CA GLN A 163 5.08 28.39 -1.74
C GLN A 163 5.65 28.33 -3.18
N SER A 164 6.72 27.56 -3.41
CA SER A 164 7.27 27.32 -4.74
C SER A 164 6.26 26.66 -5.69
N ALA A 165 5.55 25.64 -5.22
CA ALA A 165 4.49 25.02 -6.01
C ALA A 165 3.38 26.02 -6.37
N ARG A 166 3.02 26.91 -5.44
CA ARG A 166 2.03 27.98 -5.68
C ARG A 166 2.51 29.01 -6.69
N GLU A 167 3.79 29.38 -6.68
CA GLU A 167 4.38 30.27 -7.69
C GLU A 167 4.30 29.68 -9.11
N LEU A 168 4.31 28.35 -9.23
CA LEU A 168 4.12 27.63 -10.50
C LEU A 168 2.64 27.38 -10.85
N GLY A 169 1.70 28.02 -10.13
CA GLY A 169 0.26 27.93 -10.40
C GLY A 169 -0.43 26.72 -9.80
N ILE A 170 0.23 25.94 -8.95
CA ILE A 170 -0.37 24.80 -8.24
C ILE A 170 -1.04 25.31 -6.97
N PRO A 171 -2.38 25.25 -6.83
CA PRO A 171 -3.08 25.78 -5.67
C PRO A 171 -2.80 24.97 -4.39
N ALA A 172 -2.84 25.63 -3.23
CA ALA A 172 -2.88 24.92 -1.96
C ALA A 172 -4.22 24.17 -1.82
N ASN A 173 -4.16 22.93 -1.34
CA ASN A 173 -5.36 22.12 -1.09
C ASN A 173 -5.44 21.79 0.41
N PRO A 174 -6.47 22.25 1.13
CA PRO A 174 -6.59 22.00 2.56
C PRO A 174 -7.00 20.57 2.89
N ASP A 175 -7.69 19.87 1.97
CA ASP A 175 -8.15 18.48 2.18
C ASP A 175 -8.19 17.69 0.86
N TYR A 176 -7.11 17.02 0.55
CA TYR A 176 -6.98 16.20 -0.67
C TYR A 176 -7.76 14.87 -0.63
N ASN A 177 -8.33 14.51 0.51
CA ASN A 177 -9.31 13.42 0.66
C ASN A 177 -10.76 13.93 0.67
N GLY A 178 -10.97 15.21 0.38
CA GLY A 178 -12.27 15.85 0.19
C GLY A 178 -12.78 15.75 -1.26
N ALA A 179 -13.40 16.83 -1.74
CA ALA A 179 -14.00 16.87 -3.08
C ALA A 179 -12.99 16.78 -4.22
N ASN A 180 -11.76 17.24 -4.03
CA ASN A 180 -10.72 17.33 -5.06
C ASN A 180 -9.35 17.03 -4.48
N GLN A 181 -8.53 16.24 -5.21
CA GLN A 181 -7.17 15.90 -4.82
C GLN A 181 -6.13 16.90 -5.36
N ALA A 182 -6.46 17.72 -6.38
CA ALA A 182 -5.50 18.60 -7.05
C ALA A 182 -4.90 19.64 -6.11
N GLY A 183 -3.60 19.88 -6.23
CA GLY A 183 -2.90 20.94 -5.52
C GLY A 183 -1.68 20.48 -4.74
N VAL A 184 -1.13 21.37 -3.93
CA VAL A 184 -0.05 21.10 -2.95
C VAL A 184 -0.64 21.09 -1.55
N PHE A 185 -0.29 20.08 -0.76
CA PHE A 185 -0.89 19.84 0.56
C PHE A 185 0.06 19.14 1.54
N PRO A 186 -0.02 19.44 2.85
CA PRO A 186 0.58 18.62 3.90
C PRO A 186 -0.04 17.21 3.94
N ALA A 187 0.78 16.20 4.23
CA ALA A 187 0.32 14.82 4.26
C ALA A 187 -0.61 14.55 5.45
N GLN A 188 -1.78 13.99 5.19
CA GLN A 188 -2.62 13.36 6.22
C GLN A 188 -2.07 11.98 6.56
N ARG A 189 -2.18 11.58 7.83
CA ARG A 189 -1.42 10.45 8.34
C ARG A 189 -2.17 9.58 9.35
N SER A 190 -1.84 8.30 9.36
CA SER A 190 -2.32 7.34 10.37
C SER A 190 -1.41 7.36 11.61
N ILE A 191 -1.25 8.54 12.22
CA ILE A 191 -0.51 8.76 13.46
C ILE A 191 -1.43 9.50 14.41
N TYR A 192 -1.68 8.93 15.57
CA TYR A 192 -2.53 9.56 16.58
C TYR A 192 -1.83 9.61 17.94
N ARG A 193 -1.77 10.80 18.54
CA ARG A 193 -1.05 11.05 19.80
C ARG A 193 0.40 10.55 19.79
N GLY A 194 1.06 10.71 18.63
CA GLY A 194 2.46 10.31 18.41
C GLY A 194 2.67 8.81 18.23
N TRP A 195 1.62 7.99 18.12
CA TRP A 195 1.69 6.57 17.85
C TRP A 195 1.14 6.22 16.47
N ARG A 196 1.71 5.19 15.83
CA ARG A 196 1.10 4.59 14.65
C ARG A 196 -0.31 4.09 14.97
N CYS A 197 -1.28 4.46 14.17
CA CYS A 197 -2.57 3.77 14.09
C CYS A 197 -2.46 2.66 13.05
N SER A 198 -2.14 1.45 13.47
CA SER A 198 -2.08 0.28 12.59
C SER A 198 -3.45 -0.39 12.47
N PRO A 199 -3.71 -1.18 11.40
CA PRO A 199 -4.93 -1.98 11.31
C PRO A 199 -5.12 -2.96 12.47
N ALA A 200 -4.01 -3.49 13.01
CA ALA A 200 -4.07 -4.34 14.20
C ALA A 200 -4.63 -3.58 15.41
N GLN A 201 -4.12 -2.38 15.67
CA GLN A 201 -4.57 -1.56 16.80
C GLN A 201 -6.01 -1.04 16.61
N ALA A 202 -6.36 -0.63 15.38
CA ALA A 202 -7.67 -0.07 15.10
C ALA A 202 -8.79 -1.12 15.12
N TYR A 203 -8.51 -2.33 14.65
CA TYR A 203 -9.53 -3.35 14.40
C TYR A 203 -9.31 -4.65 15.18
N LEU A 204 -8.15 -5.31 15.00
CA LEU A 204 -7.97 -6.67 15.49
C LEU A 204 -7.81 -6.76 17.00
N HIS A 205 -6.96 -5.93 17.61
CA HIS A 205 -6.74 -5.98 19.07
C HIS A 205 -8.03 -5.78 19.86
N PRO A 206 -8.89 -4.79 19.55
CA PRO A 206 -10.21 -4.69 20.21
C PRO A 206 -11.09 -5.92 19.98
N ALA A 207 -11.06 -6.50 18.77
CA ALA A 207 -11.88 -7.66 18.43
C ALA A 207 -11.44 -8.95 19.13
N LEU A 208 -10.15 -9.10 19.47
CA LEU A 208 -9.67 -10.28 20.22
C LEU A 208 -10.35 -10.44 21.60
N SER A 209 -10.82 -9.36 22.20
CA SER A 209 -11.54 -9.39 23.47
C SER A 209 -12.92 -10.07 23.39
N THR A 210 -13.47 -10.28 22.17
CA THR A 210 -14.76 -10.98 21.98
C THR A 210 -14.68 -12.46 22.32
N GLY A 211 -13.47 -13.06 22.24
CA GLY A 211 -13.21 -14.46 22.56
C GLY A 211 -13.53 -15.46 21.43
N ASN A 212 -14.06 -15.01 20.28
CA ASN A 212 -14.43 -15.88 19.16
C ASN A 212 -13.43 -15.82 17.96
N ILE A 213 -12.30 -15.14 18.13
CA ILE A 213 -11.18 -15.16 17.20
C ILE A 213 -10.06 -16.06 17.74
N ASP A 214 -9.70 -17.08 16.98
CA ASP A 214 -8.48 -17.87 17.17
C ASP A 214 -7.38 -17.32 16.25
N LEU A 215 -6.51 -16.46 16.78
CA LEU A 215 -5.38 -15.88 16.06
C LEU A 215 -4.14 -16.75 16.18
N ARG A 216 -3.75 -17.38 15.07
CA ARG A 216 -2.57 -18.24 14.95
C ARG A 216 -1.42 -17.50 14.29
N GLN A 217 -0.47 -17.07 15.11
CA GLN A 217 0.77 -16.40 14.69
C GLN A 217 1.81 -17.43 14.25
N ASN A 218 2.78 -16.98 13.43
CA ASN A 218 3.83 -17.84 12.85
C ASN A 218 3.23 -19.07 12.15
N ALA A 219 2.07 -18.87 11.52
CA ALA A 219 1.27 -19.87 10.85
C ALA A 219 1.15 -19.52 9.36
N LEU A 220 2.04 -20.08 8.55
CA LEU A 220 2.08 -19.87 7.10
C LEU A 220 1.10 -20.81 6.41
N ALA A 221 0.05 -20.27 5.80
CA ALA A 221 -0.86 -21.02 4.93
C ALA A 221 -0.10 -21.53 3.69
N THR A 222 -0.20 -22.82 3.39
CA THR A 222 0.60 -23.47 2.34
C THR A 222 -0.25 -24.05 1.21
N LYS A 223 -1.50 -24.43 1.48
CA LYS A 223 -2.38 -25.01 0.47
C LYS A 223 -3.84 -24.91 0.88
N ILE A 224 -4.71 -24.52 -0.04
CA ILE A 224 -6.17 -24.61 0.10
C ILE A 224 -6.61 -26.02 -0.27
N LEU A 225 -7.55 -26.58 0.49
CA LEU A 225 -8.11 -27.90 0.28
C LEU A 225 -9.51 -27.77 -0.34
N PHE A 226 -9.71 -28.45 -1.45
CA PHE A 226 -10.96 -28.42 -2.21
C PHE A 226 -11.68 -29.76 -2.17
N ASP A 227 -13.00 -29.70 -2.25
CA ASP A 227 -13.89 -30.85 -2.43
C ASP A 227 -15.00 -30.44 -3.40
N ASN A 228 -15.07 -31.09 -4.56
CA ASN A 228 -16.09 -30.86 -5.62
C ASN A 228 -16.27 -29.37 -5.97
N GLY A 229 -15.17 -28.62 -6.19
CA GLY A 229 -15.21 -27.19 -6.56
C GLY A 229 -15.43 -26.23 -5.40
N ARG A 230 -15.55 -26.73 -4.17
CA ARG A 230 -15.72 -25.93 -2.95
C ARG A 230 -14.45 -25.91 -2.10
N ALA A 231 -14.03 -24.74 -1.64
CA ALA A 231 -12.97 -24.62 -0.65
C ALA A 231 -13.46 -25.10 0.73
N LYS A 232 -12.78 -26.09 1.31
CA LYS A 232 -13.16 -26.76 2.56
C LYS A 232 -12.24 -26.48 3.73
N GLY A 233 -10.98 -26.19 3.47
CA GLY A 233 -9.99 -26.01 4.53
C GLY A 233 -8.64 -25.57 4.00
N LEU A 234 -7.69 -25.50 4.90
CA LEU A 234 -6.32 -25.07 4.65
C LEU A 234 -5.31 -25.97 5.34
N CYS A 235 -4.17 -26.18 4.66
CA CYS A 235 -2.94 -26.61 5.31
C CYS A 235 -2.08 -25.40 5.66
N TYR A 236 -1.44 -25.42 6.81
CA TYR A 236 -0.48 -24.38 7.22
C TYR A 236 0.69 -24.96 8.00
N HIS A 237 1.84 -24.30 7.93
CA HIS A 237 3.05 -24.63 8.71
C HIS A 237 3.15 -23.75 9.94
N ARG A 238 3.47 -24.34 11.08
CA ARG A 238 3.74 -23.65 12.33
C ARG A 238 4.75 -24.43 13.17
N GLY A 239 5.83 -23.79 13.60
CA GLY A 239 6.84 -24.45 14.43
C GLY A 239 7.46 -25.69 13.79
N GLY A 240 7.70 -25.69 12.47
CA GLY A 240 8.27 -26.83 11.73
C GLY A 240 7.30 -28.00 11.50
N ARG A 241 6.01 -27.84 11.85
CA ARG A 241 4.97 -28.88 11.67
C ARG A 241 3.86 -28.40 10.75
N GLN A 242 3.25 -29.33 10.04
CA GLN A 242 2.07 -29.09 9.23
C GLN A 242 0.80 -29.35 10.03
N PHE A 243 -0.17 -28.46 9.85
CA PHE A 243 -1.51 -28.55 10.46
C PHE A 243 -2.58 -28.39 9.40
N LYS A 244 -3.81 -28.77 9.74
CA LYS A 244 -5.00 -28.63 8.91
C LYS A 244 -6.12 -27.98 9.73
N VAL A 245 -6.87 -27.05 9.08
CA VAL A 245 -8.11 -26.47 9.60
C VAL A 245 -9.19 -26.53 8.53
N GLU A 246 -10.46 -26.61 8.94
CA GLU A 246 -11.61 -26.67 8.03
C GLU A 246 -12.58 -25.51 8.28
N ALA A 247 -13.19 -25.00 7.20
CA ALA A 247 -14.20 -23.96 7.22
C ALA A 247 -15.58 -24.53 6.89
N THR A 248 -16.59 -24.19 7.67
CA THR A 248 -17.99 -24.56 7.39
C THR A 248 -18.65 -23.57 6.42
N ARG A 249 -18.24 -22.30 6.45
CA ARG A 249 -18.81 -21.24 5.60
C ARG A 249 -17.85 -20.82 4.50
N GLU A 250 -16.84 -19.99 4.78
CA GLU A 250 -15.93 -19.46 3.76
C GLU A 250 -14.48 -19.40 4.23
N ILE A 251 -13.57 -19.45 3.25
CA ILE A 251 -12.16 -19.10 3.39
C ILE A 251 -11.94 -17.75 2.72
N ILE A 252 -11.35 -16.79 3.46
CA ILE A 252 -11.12 -15.42 3.02
C ILE A 252 -9.62 -15.18 2.90
N LEU A 253 -9.14 -14.94 1.68
CA LEU A 253 -7.73 -14.66 1.41
C LEU A 253 -7.48 -13.16 1.59
N CYS A 254 -6.61 -12.82 2.55
CA CYS A 254 -6.13 -11.49 2.88
C CYS A 254 -4.60 -11.46 2.92
N GLY A 255 -3.94 -12.33 2.15
CA GLY A 255 -2.48 -12.49 2.12
C GLY A 255 -1.75 -11.34 1.42
N GLY A 256 -2.47 -10.46 0.75
CA GLY A 256 -1.91 -9.35 -0.03
C GLY A 256 -1.44 -9.75 -1.42
N VAL A 257 -0.96 -8.77 -2.14
CA VAL A 257 -0.73 -8.79 -3.59
C VAL A 257 0.25 -9.89 -4.06
N PHE A 258 1.17 -10.32 -3.20
CA PHE A 258 2.15 -11.36 -3.55
C PHE A 258 1.74 -12.74 -3.01
N ASN A 259 1.29 -12.83 -1.77
CA ASN A 259 1.02 -14.11 -1.13
C ASN A 259 -0.37 -14.68 -1.49
N THR A 260 -1.37 -13.85 -1.80
CA THR A 260 -2.69 -14.34 -2.22
C THR A 260 -2.62 -15.10 -3.55
N PRO A 261 -2.04 -14.55 -4.65
CA PRO A 261 -1.89 -15.31 -5.88
C PRO A 261 -0.92 -16.49 -5.71
N GLN A 262 0.14 -16.37 -4.89
CA GLN A 262 1.03 -17.49 -4.56
C GLN A 262 0.26 -18.66 -3.97
N LEU A 263 -0.57 -18.41 -2.95
CA LEU A 263 -1.36 -19.47 -2.31
C LEU A 263 -2.37 -20.10 -3.26
N LEU A 264 -3.04 -19.31 -4.10
CA LEU A 264 -3.95 -19.83 -5.13
C LEU A 264 -3.22 -20.77 -6.10
N GLN A 265 -2.07 -20.35 -6.64
CA GLN A 265 -1.26 -21.14 -7.56
C GLN A 265 -0.75 -22.43 -6.90
N LEU A 266 -0.20 -22.37 -5.68
CA LEU A 266 0.23 -23.54 -4.90
C LEU A 266 -0.91 -24.53 -4.64
N SER A 267 -2.15 -24.04 -4.66
CA SER A 267 -3.35 -24.83 -4.44
C SER A 267 -3.98 -25.38 -5.73
N GLY A 268 -3.33 -25.15 -6.89
CA GLY A 268 -3.81 -25.62 -8.17
C GLY A 268 -4.83 -24.70 -8.85
N VAL A 269 -4.93 -23.41 -8.41
CA VAL A 269 -5.81 -22.40 -9.00
C VAL A 269 -4.95 -21.36 -9.71
N GLY A 270 -5.00 -21.33 -11.05
CA GLY A 270 -4.16 -20.46 -11.85
C GLY A 270 -4.09 -20.86 -13.31
N SER A 271 -3.07 -20.40 -14.02
CA SER A 271 -2.78 -20.81 -15.39
C SER A 271 -2.43 -22.31 -15.44
N SER A 272 -3.22 -23.10 -16.16
CA SER A 272 -2.94 -24.55 -16.33
C SER A 272 -1.54 -24.80 -16.88
N LYS A 273 -1.04 -23.92 -17.78
CA LYS A 273 0.32 -24.04 -18.31
C LYS A 273 1.34 -23.94 -17.19
N THR A 274 1.29 -22.87 -16.39
CA THR A 274 2.22 -22.65 -15.28
C THR A 274 2.17 -23.79 -14.25
N LEU A 275 0.96 -24.25 -13.91
CA LEU A 275 0.78 -25.31 -12.92
C LEU A 275 1.34 -26.66 -13.42
N ASN A 276 1.08 -27.00 -14.69
CA ASN A 276 1.61 -28.22 -15.30
C ASN A 276 3.14 -28.18 -15.43
N ASP A 277 3.73 -27.04 -15.80
CA ASP A 277 5.18 -26.85 -15.89
C ASP A 277 5.86 -27.11 -14.51
N LEU A 278 5.14 -26.91 -13.41
CA LEU A 278 5.61 -27.12 -12.03
C LEU A 278 5.09 -28.43 -11.41
N ALA A 279 4.45 -29.32 -12.21
CA ALA A 279 3.85 -30.56 -11.75
C ALA A 279 2.83 -30.39 -10.60
N ILE A 280 2.12 -29.25 -10.57
CA ILE A 280 1.03 -29.00 -9.63
C ILE A 280 -0.30 -29.39 -10.28
N PRO A 281 -1.10 -30.30 -9.66
CA PRO A 281 -2.39 -30.68 -10.19
C PRO A 281 -3.32 -29.47 -10.35
N VAL A 282 -3.90 -29.32 -11.55
CA VAL A 282 -4.84 -28.23 -11.85
C VAL A 282 -6.17 -28.53 -11.18
N VAL A 283 -6.56 -27.71 -10.22
CA VAL A 283 -7.89 -27.74 -9.58
C VAL A 283 -8.87 -26.88 -10.39
N HIS A 284 -8.43 -25.66 -10.75
CA HIS A 284 -9.25 -24.76 -11.54
C HIS A 284 -8.36 -23.86 -12.44
N HIS A 285 -8.69 -23.84 -13.75
CA HIS A 285 -8.01 -22.97 -14.70
C HIS A 285 -8.50 -21.52 -14.55
N LEU A 286 -7.66 -20.67 -13.96
CA LEU A 286 -7.96 -19.25 -13.73
C LEU A 286 -6.72 -18.41 -14.08
N PRO A 287 -6.48 -18.13 -15.39
CA PRO A 287 -5.21 -17.59 -15.88
C PRO A 287 -4.89 -16.18 -15.38
N GLY A 288 -5.89 -15.44 -14.88
CA GLY A 288 -5.70 -14.12 -14.30
C GLY A 288 -4.96 -14.11 -12.96
N VAL A 289 -4.87 -15.24 -12.26
CA VAL A 289 -4.16 -15.32 -10.97
C VAL A 289 -2.69 -15.00 -11.14
N GLY A 290 -2.24 -13.96 -10.44
CA GLY A 290 -0.89 -13.43 -10.50
C GLY A 290 -0.64 -12.43 -11.64
N GLN A 291 -1.58 -12.25 -12.58
CA GLN A 291 -1.47 -11.29 -13.68
C GLN A 291 -1.88 -9.88 -13.23
N ASN A 292 -1.61 -8.87 -14.08
CA ASN A 292 -1.99 -7.47 -13.87
C ASN A 292 -1.38 -6.84 -12.60
N LEU A 293 -0.22 -7.28 -12.15
CA LEU A 293 0.53 -6.57 -11.11
C LEU A 293 0.75 -5.12 -11.55
N ARG A 294 0.32 -4.16 -10.74
CA ARG A 294 0.58 -2.73 -10.92
C ARG A 294 1.19 -2.17 -9.67
N ASP A 295 2.09 -1.22 -9.82
CA ASP A 295 2.72 -0.54 -8.71
C ASP A 295 3.13 0.87 -9.15
N HIS A 296 3.16 1.81 -8.23
CA HIS A 296 3.78 3.10 -8.45
C HIS A 296 5.31 2.94 -8.41
N CYS A 297 6.00 3.52 -9.39
CA CYS A 297 7.44 3.68 -9.31
C CYS A 297 7.80 5.16 -9.36
N TYR A 298 8.87 5.51 -8.68
CA TYR A 298 9.38 6.88 -8.59
C TYR A 298 10.87 6.94 -8.88
N ILE A 299 11.35 8.14 -9.20
CA ILE A 299 12.77 8.48 -9.22
C ILE A 299 13.02 9.61 -8.23
N PRO A 300 14.16 9.66 -7.52
CA PRO A 300 14.48 10.79 -6.66
C PRO A 300 14.88 12.03 -7.49
N VAL A 301 14.38 13.20 -7.09
CA VAL A 301 14.88 14.50 -7.51
C VAL A 301 15.25 15.23 -6.23
N SER A 302 16.55 15.46 -5.98
CA SER A 302 17.03 15.96 -4.72
C SER A 302 17.96 17.18 -4.87
N ALA A 303 17.99 17.99 -3.83
CA ALA A 303 18.87 19.15 -3.77
C ALA A 303 19.58 19.25 -2.41
N ARG A 304 20.82 19.72 -2.43
CA ARG A 304 21.51 20.24 -1.25
C ARG A 304 20.91 21.57 -0.87
N VAL A 305 20.80 21.80 0.44
CA VAL A 305 20.28 23.06 0.97
C VAL A 305 21.30 23.75 1.86
N ARG A 306 21.24 25.07 1.90
CA ARG A 306 22.10 25.96 2.69
C ARG A 306 21.27 26.80 3.66
N ASN A 307 21.91 27.46 4.61
CA ASN A 307 21.33 28.39 5.58
C ASN A 307 20.27 27.77 6.52
N ILE A 308 20.07 26.46 6.49
CA ILE A 308 19.07 25.75 7.28
C ILE A 308 19.50 24.31 7.53
N LYS A 309 19.08 23.75 8.65
CA LYS A 309 19.22 22.30 8.94
C LYS A 309 18.02 21.54 8.40
N SER A 310 18.28 20.47 7.69
CA SER A 310 17.25 19.49 7.26
C SER A 310 16.99 18.43 8.34
N LEU A 311 16.24 17.38 8.03
CA LEU A 311 16.10 16.24 8.94
C LEU A 311 17.39 15.43 9.05
N ASN A 312 18.31 15.55 8.08
CA ASN A 312 19.55 14.79 8.04
C ASN A 312 20.41 15.04 9.27
N GLU A 313 20.66 16.30 9.62
CA GLU A 313 21.48 16.65 10.77
C GLU A 313 20.76 16.44 12.10
N ARG A 314 19.42 16.53 12.10
CA ARG A 314 18.61 16.27 13.30
C ARG A 314 18.53 14.79 13.66
N SER A 315 18.78 13.90 12.68
CA SER A 315 18.73 12.44 12.85
C SER A 315 20.03 11.81 13.38
N ARG A 316 21.02 12.61 13.79
CA ARG A 316 22.35 12.13 14.20
C ARG A 316 22.84 12.80 15.48
N GLY A 317 23.77 12.11 16.18
CA GLY A 317 24.50 12.65 17.35
C GLY A 317 23.60 13.21 18.45
N ILE A 318 24.03 14.31 19.05
CA ILE A 318 23.30 15.00 20.14
C ILE A 318 21.90 15.46 19.71
N PRO A 319 21.69 16.05 18.50
CA PRO A 319 20.35 16.38 18.03
C PRO A 319 19.38 15.19 18.06
N LEU A 320 19.80 14.00 17.63
CA LEU A 320 18.96 12.80 17.69
C LEU A 320 18.59 12.44 19.13
N CYS A 321 19.55 12.53 20.08
CA CYS A 321 19.24 12.28 21.49
C CYS A 321 18.14 13.23 22.01
N MET A 322 18.20 14.50 21.63
CA MET A 322 17.15 15.47 21.98
C MET A 322 15.80 15.13 21.34
N GLU A 323 15.78 14.68 20.10
CA GLU A 323 14.54 14.23 19.43
C GLU A 323 13.97 12.96 20.10
N VAL A 324 14.83 12.02 20.54
CA VAL A 324 14.39 10.86 21.32
C VAL A 324 13.74 11.30 22.64
N LEU A 325 14.36 12.22 23.37
CA LEU A 325 13.78 12.76 24.62
C LEU A 325 12.43 13.46 24.36
N LYS A 326 12.32 14.29 23.32
CA LYS A 326 11.04 14.92 22.92
C LYS A 326 9.97 13.87 22.65
N TYR A 327 10.33 12.77 22.01
CA TYR A 327 9.39 11.69 21.73
C TYR A 327 9.02 10.90 23.01
N VAL A 328 9.99 10.54 23.83
CA VAL A 328 9.73 9.77 25.07
C VAL A 328 8.80 10.52 26.00
N PHE A 329 9.04 11.82 26.20
CA PHE A 329 8.28 12.62 27.17
C PHE A 329 7.06 13.33 26.57
N GLY A 330 7.02 13.58 25.26
CA GLY A 330 5.96 14.38 24.63
C GLY A 330 5.30 13.76 23.40
N ARG A 331 5.77 12.59 22.93
CA ARG A 331 5.26 11.92 21.71
C ARG A 331 5.23 12.84 20.48
N ARG A 332 6.24 13.70 20.34
CA ARG A 332 6.37 14.71 19.28
C ARG A 332 7.80 14.78 18.75
N GLY A 333 8.03 15.61 17.74
CA GLY A 333 9.33 15.77 17.10
C GLY A 333 9.60 14.73 16.01
N LEU A 334 10.88 14.57 15.65
CA LEU A 334 11.31 13.76 14.50
C LEU A 334 10.77 12.32 14.51
N LEU A 335 10.73 11.68 15.68
CA LEU A 335 10.28 10.28 15.80
C LEU A 335 8.77 10.12 15.60
N ALA A 336 8.00 11.21 15.66
CA ALA A 336 6.55 11.22 15.39
C ALA A 336 6.22 11.56 13.92
N LEU A 337 7.23 11.62 13.03
CA LEU A 337 7.03 11.97 11.61
C LEU A 337 6.95 10.73 10.71
N GLN A 338 6.27 10.90 9.60
CA GLN A 338 6.28 10.02 8.44
C GLN A 338 7.41 10.40 7.45
N PRO A 339 7.72 9.56 6.43
CA PRO A 339 8.83 9.82 5.49
C PRO A 339 8.63 11.06 4.63
N SER A 340 7.40 11.32 4.19
CA SER A 340 7.08 12.47 3.31
C SER A 340 6.08 13.37 4.01
N LEU A 341 6.38 14.68 4.05
CA LEU A 341 5.61 15.64 4.84
C LEU A 341 4.61 16.44 4.00
N CYS A 342 4.84 16.56 2.70
CA CYS A 342 4.02 17.31 1.78
C CYS A 342 3.90 16.55 0.46
N TYR A 343 2.82 16.80 -0.26
CA TYR A 343 2.56 16.22 -1.56
C TYR A 343 2.06 17.28 -2.55
N VAL A 344 2.36 17.06 -3.83
CA VAL A 344 1.70 17.70 -4.95
C VAL A 344 0.94 16.63 -5.71
N SER A 345 -0.33 16.86 -6.02
CA SER A 345 -1.11 16.08 -6.98
C SER A 345 -1.49 17.00 -8.12
N TRP A 346 -0.99 16.72 -9.32
CA TRP A 346 -1.13 17.63 -10.46
C TRP A 346 -1.21 16.88 -11.79
N LYS A 347 -1.23 17.61 -12.88
CA LYS A 347 -1.33 17.13 -14.25
C LYS A 347 0.02 17.19 -14.93
N SER A 348 0.39 16.12 -15.65
CA SER A 348 1.60 16.12 -16.50
C SER A 348 1.44 17.01 -17.73
N ARG A 349 0.20 17.27 -18.14
CA ARG A 349 -0.16 18.13 -19.28
C ARG A 349 -1.42 18.94 -18.96
N PRO A 350 -1.54 20.20 -19.48
CA PRO A 350 -2.68 21.07 -19.18
C PRO A 350 -4.04 20.57 -19.68
N ASP A 351 -4.05 19.75 -20.74
CA ASP A 351 -5.26 19.22 -21.41
C ASP A 351 -5.95 18.09 -20.63
N LEU A 352 -5.32 17.53 -19.62
CA LEU A 352 -5.91 16.46 -18.81
C LEU A 352 -7.05 16.98 -17.92
N THR A 353 -8.07 16.17 -17.74
CA THR A 353 -9.18 16.43 -16.81
C THR A 353 -8.75 16.11 -15.38
N ASP A 354 -8.21 14.90 -15.18
CA ASP A 354 -7.80 14.39 -13.87
C ASP A 354 -6.29 14.54 -13.66
N ASN A 355 -5.86 14.52 -12.40
CA ASN A 355 -4.45 14.55 -12.06
C ASN A 355 -3.84 13.16 -12.35
N ASP A 356 -2.68 13.14 -12.97
CA ASP A 356 -1.99 11.90 -13.35
C ASP A 356 -0.61 11.75 -12.74
N ILE A 357 -0.14 12.77 -11.98
CA ILE A 357 1.13 12.72 -11.26
C ILE A 357 0.97 13.06 -9.78
N GLN A 358 1.85 12.48 -8.97
CA GLN A 358 2.05 12.85 -7.57
C GLN A 358 3.54 13.03 -7.29
N ILE A 359 3.86 14.04 -6.47
CA ILE A 359 5.22 14.29 -5.99
C ILE A 359 5.18 14.24 -4.47
N ALA A 360 5.88 13.29 -3.87
CA ALA A 360 6.10 13.28 -2.43
C ALA A 360 7.32 14.14 -2.10
N TYR A 361 7.23 14.96 -1.06
CA TYR A 361 8.31 15.82 -0.61
C TYR A 361 8.74 15.51 0.81
N ALA A 362 10.06 15.44 1.02
CA ALA A 362 10.68 15.31 2.33
C ALA A 362 11.80 16.35 2.51
N PRO A 363 11.85 17.09 3.63
CA PRO A 363 12.99 17.94 3.97
C PRO A 363 14.18 17.10 4.48
N ALA A 364 14.54 16.09 3.69
CA ALA A 364 15.62 15.14 3.90
C ALA A 364 16.17 14.66 2.56
N SER A 365 17.45 14.36 2.48
CA SER A 365 18.04 13.68 1.32
C SER A 365 18.61 12.32 1.72
N TYR A 366 18.58 11.39 0.76
CA TYR A 366 18.92 9.99 0.97
C TYR A 366 20.15 9.59 0.16
N ASP A 367 20.97 8.71 0.72
CA ASP A 367 22.13 8.14 0.05
C ASP A 367 21.65 7.25 -1.12
N ALA A 368 22.07 7.56 -2.34
CA ALA A 368 21.67 6.83 -3.54
C ALA A 368 22.09 5.34 -3.52
N ASN A 369 23.12 4.99 -2.74
CA ASN A 369 23.69 3.64 -2.67
C ASN A 369 23.22 2.84 -1.44
N ARG A 370 22.47 3.47 -0.54
CA ARG A 370 22.07 2.86 0.74
C ARG A 370 20.59 3.12 1.02
N ASP A 371 19.81 2.09 0.79
CA ASP A 371 18.37 2.13 0.96
C ASP A 371 17.96 2.73 2.32
N MET A 372 17.09 3.76 2.29
CA MET A 372 16.55 4.48 3.46
C MET A 372 17.58 5.15 4.39
N GLN A 373 18.85 5.29 4.00
CA GLN A 373 19.85 6.04 4.77
C GLN A 373 19.89 7.50 4.32
N LEU A 374 19.90 8.39 5.32
CA LEU A 374 20.03 9.83 5.06
C LEU A 374 21.48 10.21 4.75
N ASN A 375 21.67 11.13 3.82
CA ASN A 375 22.98 11.75 3.55
C ASN A 375 23.56 12.46 4.79
N ASP A 376 24.85 12.71 4.81
CA ASP A 376 25.55 13.40 5.92
C ASP A 376 25.56 14.93 5.78
N TYR A 377 24.95 15.46 4.75
CA TYR A 377 24.76 16.88 4.47
C TYR A 377 23.27 17.25 4.47
N PRO A 378 22.94 18.56 4.65
CA PRO A 378 21.55 19.02 4.57
C PRO A 378 20.99 18.89 3.15
N GLY A 379 19.78 18.37 3.03
CA GLY A 379 19.16 18.19 1.72
C GLY A 379 17.66 17.97 1.80
N VAL A 380 17.05 17.98 0.61
CA VAL A 380 15.62 17.71 0.39
C VAL A 380 15.45 16.73 -0.76
N THR A 381 14.33 16.01 -0.78
CA THR A 381 14.00 15.07 -1.86
C THR A 381 12.55 15.19 -2.27
N CYS A 382 12.34 15.27 -3.57
CA CYS A 382 11.08 15.00 -4.26
C CYS A 382 11.11 13.58 -4.80
N ALA A 383 10.02 12.85 -4.64
CA ALA A 383 9.81 11.54 -5.22
C ALA A 383 8.55 11.57 -6.09
N PRO A 384 8.66 11.95 -7.37
CA PRO A 384 7.56 11.96 -8.32
C PRO A 384 7.20 10.55 -8.79
N TRP A 385 5.89 10.31 -9.01
CA TRP A 385 5.37 9.11 -9.68
C TRP A 385 4.12 9.41 -10.49
N GLN A 386 3.82 8.52 -11.44
CA GLN A 386 2.55 8.52 -12.18
C GLN A 386 1.45 7.86 -11.34
N HIS A 387 0.25 8.46 -11.30
CA HIS A 387 -0.88 7.91 -10.55
C HIS A 387 -1.37 6.56 -11.07
N VAL A 388 -1.52 6.43 -12.39
CA VAL A 388 -2.12 5.24 -13.00
C VAL A 388 -1.22 4.70 -14.12
N PRO A 389 -0.10 4.02 -13.78
CA PRO A 389 0.81 3.46 -14.76
C PRO A 389 0.11 2.43 -15.66
N LYS A 390 0.52 2.40 -16.94
CA LYS A 390 0.04 1.45 -17.96
C LYS A 390 0.80 0.13 -17.88
N SER A 391 2.05 0.15 -17.47
CA SER A 391 2.89 -1.04 -17.28
C SER A 391 2.23 -2.04 -16.35
N LYS A 392 2.27 -3.32 -16.75
CA LYS A 392 1.67 -4.43 -16.02
C LYS A 392 2.69 -5.53 -15.82
N GLY A 393 2.68 -6.09 -14.64
CA GLY A 393 3.57 -7.17 -14.25
C GLY A 393 2.85 -8.45 -13.88
N VAL A 394 3.62 -9.35 -13.29
CA VAL A 394 3.17 -10.68 -12.90
C VAL A 394 3.79 -11.11 -11.58
N VAL A 395 3.02 -11.91 -10.82
CA VAL A 395 3.47 -12.66 -9.64
C VAL A 395 3.25 -14.14 -9.92
N GLN A 396 4.31 -14.94 -9.91
CA GLN A 396 4.26 -16.34 -10.30
C GLN A 396 5.10 -17.20 -9.36
N ILE A 397 4.59 -18.34 -8.95
CA ILE A 397 5.37 -19.35 -8.20
C ILE A 397 6.49 -19.92 -9.07
N CYS A 398 7.59 -20.30 -8.42
CA CYS A 398 8.76 -20.92 -9.07
C CYS A 398 8.80 -22.45 -8.81
N SER A 399 8.13 -22.92 -7.78
CA SER A 399 8.02 -24.34 -7.42
C SER A 399 6.73 -24.61 -6.64
N GLY A 400 6.55 -25.86 -6.20
CA GLY A 400 5.47 -26.27 -5.29
C GLY A 400 5.77 -26.00 -3.81
N ASP A 401 6.92 -25.44 -3.45
CA ASP A 401 7.28 -25.14 -2.07
C ASP A 401 6.73 -23.76 -1.66
N ALA A 402 5.86 -23.74 -0.66
CA ALA A 402 5.27 -22.52 -0.12
C ALA A 402 6.28 -21.61 0.63
N LEU A 403 7.47 -22.11 0.96
CA LEU A 403 8.54 -21.34 1.59
C LEU A 403 9.40 -20.61 0.56
N GLU A 404 9.33 -21.02 -0.71
CA GLU A 404 10.03 -20.32 -1.78
C GLU A 404 9.28 -19.04 -2.19
N PRO A 405 9.96 -17.87 -2.22
CA PRO A 405 9.34 -16.63 -2.66
C PRO A 405 8.84 -16.73 -4.11
N PRO A 406 7.69 -16.11 -4.45
CA PRO A 406 7.25 -16.04 -5.83
C PRO A 406 8.16 -15.10 -6.64
N ARG A 407 8.26 -15.33 -7.93
CA ARG A 407 8.84 -14.39 -8.89
C ARG A 407 7.93 -13.17 -9.02
N ILE A 408 8.48 -11.97 -8.81
CA ILE A 408 7.76 -10.69 -8.85
C ILE A 408 8.36 -9.86 -9.97
N GLN A 409 7.61 -9.66 -11.04
CA GLN A 409 8.04 -8.91 -12.21
C GLN A 409 7.07 -7.74 -12.47
N PRO A 410 7.34 -6.54 -11.96
CA PRO A 410 6.43 -5.39 -12.11
C PRO A 410 6.44 -4.79 -13.52
N ASN A 411 7.50 -4.97 -14.29
CA ASN A 411 7.73 -4.34 -15.60
C ASN A 411 7.67 -2.80 -15.53
N TYR A 412 8.30 -2.21 -14.50
CA TYR A 412 8.33 -0.76 -14.33
C TYR A 412 8.79 -0.05 -15.62
N LEU A 413 8.09 1.03 -15.98
CA LEU A 413 8.42 1.91 -17.10
C LEU A 413 8.49 1.21 -18.47
N GLN A 414 7.92 0.03 -18.63
CA GLN A 414 7.91 -0.68 -19.90
C GLN A 414 7.10 0.09 -20.95
N GLU A 415 5.97 0.69 -20.56
CA GLU A 415 5.13 1.49 -21.44
C GLU A 415 5.72 2.89 -21.66
N PRO A 416 5.80 3.38 -22.92
CA PRO A 416 6.33 4.72 -23.22
C PRO A 416 5.64 5.83 -22.45
N THR A 417 4.31 5.78 -22.37
CA THR A 417 3.50 6.78 -21.64
C THR A 417 3.91 6.91 -20.19
N ASP A 418 4.31 5.80 -19.52
CA ASP A 418 4.72 5.85 -18.12
C ASP A 418 6.03 6.63 -17.96
N ARG A 419 6.93 6.53 -18.93
CA ARG A 419 8.19 7.29 -18.96
C ARG A 419 7.96 8.77 -19.19
N GLU A 420 7.08 9.10 -20.15
CA GLU A 420 6.74 10.50 -20.49
C GLU A 420 6.10 11.21 -19.29
N VAL A 421 5.13 10.56 -18.62
CA VAL A 421 4.45 11.13 -17.45
C VAL A 421 5.41 11.26 -16.26
N LEU A 422 6.28 10.26 -16.02
CA LEU A 422 7.28 10.34 -14.96
C LEU A 422 8.32 11.43 -15.25
N LEU A 423 8.72 11.63 -16.51
CA LEU A 423 9.62 12.71 -16.94
C LEU A 423 9.00 14.07 -16.65
N ALA A 424 7.74 14.28 -17.00
CA ALA A 424 7.02 15.51 -16.71
C ALA A 424 6.97 15.80 -15.20
N ALA A 425 6.69 14.78 -14.39
CA ALA A 425 6.65 14.89 -12.93
C ALA A 425 8.04 15.20 -12.32
N ALA A 426 9.10 14.61 -12.88
CA ALA A 426 10.47 14.86 -12.45
C ALA A 426 10.92 16.29 -12.78
N ARG A 427 10.62 16.78 -13.97
CA ARG A 427 10.88 18.16 -14.38
C ARG A 427 10.12 19.16 -13.50
N LEU A 428 8.84 18.91 -13.25
CA LEU A 428 8.06 19.73 -12.33
C LEU A 428 8.67 19.73 -10.92
N SER A 429 9.22 18.61 -10.46
CA SER A 429 9.92 18.54 -9.16
C SER A 429 11.16 19.45 -9.14
N ARG A 430 11.95 19.45 -10.24
CA ARG A 430 13.10 20.33 -10.42
C ARG A 430 12.68 21.81 -10.43
N ASP A 431 11.62 22.13 -11.16
CA ASP A 431 11.09 23.50 -11.26
C ASP A 431 10.64 24.02 -9.90
N ILE A 432 9.95 23.20 -9.08
CA ILE A 432 9.54 23.56 -7.73
C ILE A 432 10.75 23.85 -6.84
N LEU A 433 11.80 23.02 -6.88
CA LEU A 433 13.01 23.21 -6.09
C LEU A 433 13.86 24.41 -6.56
N SER A 434 13.70 24.84 -7.81
CA SER A 434 14.40 25.97 -8.41
C SER A 434 13.61 27.27 -8.37
N ALA A 435 12.35 27.26 -7.88
CA ALA A 435 11.49 28.43 -7.84
C ALA A 435 12.00 29.47 -6.83
N ARG A 436 11.55 30.72 -7.01
CA ARG A 436 12.01 31.89 -6.21
C ARG A 436 11.84 31.66 -4.70
N ALA A 437 10.72 31.10 -4.26
CA ALA A 437 10.46 30.88 -2.83
C ALA A 437 11.44 29.87 -2.19
N PHE A 438 12.12 29.03 -2.98
CA PHE A 438 13.11 28.06 -2.49
C PHE A 438 14.55 28.58 -2.60
N SER A 439 14.80 29.69 -3.31
CA SER A 439 16.13 30.18 -3.70
C SER A 439 17.08 30.47 -2.54
N ASP A 440 16.57 30.94 -1.39
CA ASP A 440 17.37 31.21 -0.20
C ASP A 440 17.98 29.93 0.41
N PHE A 441 17.32 28.80 0.20
CA PHE A 441 17.71 27.50 0.72
C PHE A 441 18.42 26.63 -0.32
N PHE A 442 18.19 26.81 -1.61
CA PHE A 442 18.78 26.01 -2.66
C PHE A 442 20.30 26.26 -2.77
N GLU A 443 21.09 25.20 -2.67
CA GLU A 443 22.54 25.24 -2.88
C GLU A 443 22.92 24.70 -4.26
N SER A 444 22.54 23.45 -4.52
CA SER A 444 22.79 22.78 -5.80
C SER A 444 21.84 21.57 -5.95
N GLU A 445 21.54 21.21 -7.19
CA GLU A 445 20.90 19.93 -7.46
C GLU A 445 21.88 18.77 -7.12
N ASP A 446 21.37 17.72 -6.50
CA ASP A 446 22.13 16.54 -6.07
C ASP A 446 21.80 15.33 -6.93
N GLN A 447 20.50 15.10 -7.18
CA GLN A 447 20.00 14.05 -8.06
C GLN A 447 18.87 14.61 -8.93
N PRO A 448 18.90 14.33 -10.27
CA PRO A 448 19.90 13.58 -11.04
C PRO A 448 21.25 14.28 -11.20
N GLY A 449 21.34 15.59 -10.94
CA GLY A 449 22.45 16.47 -11.22
C GLY A 449 22.14 17.45 -12.36
N SER A 450 22.74 18.64 -12.30
CA SER A 450 22.45 19.75 -13.23
C SER A 450 22.85 19.44 -14.70
N GLU A 451 23.64 18.41 -14.92
CA GLU A 451 24.06 17.93 -16.25
C GLU A 451 22.96 17.14 -16.99
N VAL A 452 21.96 16.60 -16.28
CA VAL A 452 20.87 15.83 -16.89
C VAL A 452 19.79 16.78 -17.39
N ASN A 453 19.75 17.02 -18.70
CA ASN A 453 18.86 18.02 -19.31
C ASN A 453 18.01 17.50 -20.48
N THR A 454 18.55 16.60 -21.30
CA THR A 454 17.82 15.99 -22.43
C THR A 454 16.92 14.86 -21.98
N ASP A 455 15.92 14.51 -22.80
CA ASP A 455 15.01 13.37 -22.50
C ASP A 455 15.78 12.07 -22.38
N ASP A 456 16.79 11.84 -23.23
CA ASP A 456 17.61 10.62 -23.22
C ASP A 456 18.43 10.50 -21.92
N GLU A 457 19.03 11.59 -21.44
CA GLU A 457 19.75 11.63 -20.16
C GLU A 457 18.82 11.36 -18.98
N TRP A 458 17.58 11.90 -19.01
CA TRP A 458 16.57 11.59 -18.02
C TRP A 458 16.13 10.12 -18.06
N TYR A 459 15.96 9.52 -19.24
CA TYR A 459 15.62 8.10 -19.36
C TYR A 459 16.76 7.21 -18.86
N ASP A 460 18.01 7.58 -19.09
CA ASP A 460 19.15 6.86 -18.52
C ASP A 460 19.21 6.98 -17.00
N TYR A 461 18.95 8.16 -16.47
CA TYR A 461 18.81 8.35 -15.03
C TYR A 461 17.64 7.51 -14.45
N MET A 462 16.48 7.46 -15.11
CA MET A 462 15.35 6.62 -14.69
C MET A 462 15.75 5.15 -14.59
N ARG A 463 16.45 4.60 -15.58
CA ARG A 463 16.93 3.20 -15.55
C ARG A 463 17.81 2.92 -14.33
N GLN A 464 18.65 3.87 -13.96
CA GLN A 464 19.59 3.71 -12.85
C GLN A 464 18.97 3.93 -11.49
N SER A 465 17.96 4.82 -11.37
CA SER A 465 17.45 5.31 -10.09
C SER A 465 16.03 4.89 -9.73
N VAL A 466 15.23 4.37 -10.70
CA VAL A 466 13.84 4.00 -10.44
C VAL A 466 13.72 3.02 -9.27
N SER A 467 12.73 3.28 -8.42
CA SER A 467 12.39 2.45 -7.27
C SER A 467 10.87 2.34 -7.10
N THR A 468 10.42 1.47 -6.21
CA THR A 468 9.01 1.23 -5.92
C THR A 468 8.43 2.29 -5.00
N GLY A 469 7.16 2.69 -5.24
CA GLY A 469 6.35 3.45 -4.27
C GLY A 469 5.75 2.57 -3.17
N TYR A 470 5.99 1.25 -3.21
CA TYR A 470 5.46 0.25 -2.26
C TYR A 470 3.93 0.08 -2.32
N HIS A 471 3.32 0.34 -3.48
CA HIS A 471 1.87 0.33 -3.69
C HIS A 471 1.37 -0.80 -4.61
N PRO A 472 1.93 -2.03 -4.61
CA PRO A 472 1.50 -3.07 -5.54
C PRO A 472 0.03 -3.44 -5.34
N VAL A 473 -0.69 -3.72 -6.47
CA VAL A 473 -2.10 -4.11 -6.52
C VAL A 473 -2.39 -5.05 -7.70
N GLY A 474 -3.58 -5.61 -7.76
CA GLY A 474 -4.20 -6.09 -9.00
C GLY A 474 -3.95 -7.53 -9.41
N THR A 475 -3.23 -8.33 -8.64
CA THR A 475 -2.81 -9.71 -8.98
C THR A 475 -3.90 -10.78 -8.83
N CYS A 476 -5.07 -10.42 -8.29
CA CYS A 476 -6.30 -11.22 -8.25
C CYS A 476 -7.48 -10.35 -8.68
N ARG A 477 -7.36 -9.73 -9.84
CA ARG A 477 -8.17 -8.63 -10.33
C ARG A 477 -9.68 -8.93 -10.34
N MET A 478 -10.46 -7.99 -9.78
CA MET A 478 -11.91 -8.00 -9.87
C MET A 478 -12.37 -7.59 -11.29
N ALA A 479 -13.18 -8.42 -11.90
CA ALA A 479 -13.84 -8.14 -13.17
C ALA A 479 -15.02 -9.09 -13.42
N PRO A 480 -15.93 -8.79 -14.38
CA PRO A 480 -16.97 -9.71 -14.81
C PRO A 480 -16.39 -11.02 -15.34
N VAL A 481 -17.15 -12.10 -15.24
CA VAL A 481 -16.76 -13.45 -15.74
C VAL A 481 -16.45 -13.49 -17.23
N SER A 482 -16.97 -12.54 -17.99
CA SER A 482 -16.67 -12.39 -19.43
C SER A 482 -15.24 -11.92 -19.72
N ASP A 483 -14.54 -11.38 -18.73
CA ASP A 483 -13.13 -11.02 -18.87
C ASP A 483 -12.26 -12.26 -18.55
N PRO A 484 -11.48 -12.79 -19.50
CA PRO A 484 -10.71 -14.02 -19.32
C PRO A 484 -9.58 -13.90 -18.30
N THR A 485 -9.27 -12.69 -17.86
CA THR A 485 -8.25 -12.41 -16.82
C THR A 485 -8.87 -12.01 -15.49
N ALA A 486 -10.19 -12.13 -15.33
CA ALA A 486 -10.88 -11.94 -14.05
C ALA A 486 -10.50 -13.06 -13.08
N VAL A 487 -10.30 -12.68 -11.80
CA VAL A 487 -10.04 -13.66 -10.73
C VAL A 487 -11.20 -13.70 -9.74
N VAL A 488 -11.74 -12.54 -9.40
CA VAL A 488 -12.92 -12.43 -8.53
C VAL A 488 -14.02 -11.62 -9.18
N ASP A 489 -15.26 -11.87 -8.78
CA ASP A 489 -16.42 -11.08 -9.16
C ASP A 489 -16.55 -9.78 -8.33
N SER A 490 -17.61 -9.00 -8.57
CA SER A 490 -17.89 -7.76 -7.82
C SER A 490 -18.28 -8.00 -6.36
N GLU A 491 -18.55 -9.25 -5.94
CA GLU A 491 -18.72 -9.67 -4.56
C GLU A 491 -17.45 -10.25 -3.94
N LEU A 492 -16.31 -10.14 -4.64
CA LEU A 492 -14.99 -10.64 -4.25
C LEU A 492 -14.88 -12.18 -4.15
N LYS A 493 -15.85 -12.92 -4.71
CA LYS A 493 -15.83 -14.38 -4.80
C LYS A 493 -14.90 -14.81 -5.94
N VAL A 494 -14.10 -15.84 -5.70
CA VAL A 494 -13.23 -16.41 -6.74
C VAL A 494 -14.10 -17.09 -7.80
N HIS A 495 -13.93 -16.69 -9.07
CA HIS A 495 -14.69 -17.27 -10.17
C HIS A 495 -14.54 -18.79 -10.24
N GLY A 496 -15.67 -19.51 -10.34
CA GLY A 496 -15.73 -20.96 -10.48
C GLY A 496 -15.37 -21.77 -9.22
N ILE A 497 -15.19 -21.13 -8.07
CA ILE A 497 -14.88 -21.81 -6.80
C ILE A 497 -15.84 -21.33 -5.72
N GLU A 498 -16.53 -22.26 -5.07
CA GLU A 498 -17.41 -21.95 -3.96
C GLU A 498 -16.63 -21.74 -2.64
N ALA A 499 -17.21 -20.94 -1.75
CA ALA A 499 -16.71 -20.68 -0.38
C ALA A 499 -15.28 -20.13 -0.32
N LEU A 500 -14.85 -19.40 -1.34
CA LEU A 500 -13.53 -18.76 -1.41
C LEU A 500 -13.67 -17.31 -1.87
N ARG A 501 -13.13 -16.38 -1.09
CA ARG A 501 -13.05 -14.95 -1.45
C ARG A 501 -11.62 -14.44 -1.35
N VAL A 502 -11.35 -13.37 -2.10
CA VAL A 502 -10.13 -12.56 -1.92
C VAL A 502 -10.55 -11.17 -1.45
N VAL A 503 -10.00 -10.74 -0.32
CA VAL A 503 -10.32 -9.43 0.27
C VAL A 503 -9.01 -8.75 0.66
N ASP A 504 -8.29 -8.21 -0.32
CA ASP A 504 -7.07 -7.41 -0.14
C ASP A 504 -6.77 -6.57 -1.40
N ALA A 505 -5.63 -5.88 -1.43
CA ALA A 505 -5.26 -5.02 -2.55
C ALA A 505 -5.08 -5.76 -3.91
N SER A 506 -4.97 -7.08 -3.90
CA SER A 506 -4.84 -7.87 -5.14
C SER A 506 -6.09 -7.82 -6.02
N VAL A 507 -7.27 -7.49 -5.43
CA VAL A 507 -8.52 -7.44 -6.19
C VAL A 507 -8.71 -6.14 -7.00
N MET A 508 -7.93 -5.11 -6.73
CA MET A 508 -8.06 -3.81 -7.40
C MET A 508 -7.93 -3.97 -8.93
N PRO A 509 -8.93 -3.55 -9.72
CA PRO A 509 -8.87 -3.63 -11.18
C PRO A 509 -7.77 -2.74 -11.76
N ASN A 510 -7.54 -1.61 -11.11
CA ASN A 510 -6.51 -0.62 -11.41
C ASN A 510 -6.00 -0.01 -10.12
N ILE A 511 -4.80 0.54 -10.14
CA ILE A 511 -4.21 1.21 -8.97
C ILE A 511 -4.90 2.57 -8.78
N PRO A 512 -5.29 2.94 -7.54
CA PRO A 512 -5.82 4.28 -7.26
C PRO A 512 -4.72 5.34 -7.24
N SER A 513 -5.12 6.58 -7.44
CA SER A 513 -4.25 7.76 -7.46
C SER A 513 -3.75 8.14 -6.07
N GLY A 514 -2.72 7.45 -5.60
CA GLY A 514 -2.11 7.66 -4.29
C GLY A 514 -1.73 6.36 -3.58
N ASN A 515 -1.49 6.48 -2.27
CA ASN A 515 -1.11 5.32 -1.45
C ASN A 515 -2.28 4.33 -1.31
N THR A 516 -2.02 3.04 -1.45
CA THR A 516 -3.06 2.01 -1.57
C THR A 516 -3.66 1.53 -0.24
N HIS A 517 -3.20 2.04 0.91
CA HIS A 517 -3.61 1.54 2.22
C HIS A 517 -5.08 1.86 2.55
N ALA A 518 -5.53 3.12 2.35
CA ALA A 518 -6.91 3.51 2.61
C ALA A 518 -7.90 2.71 1.74
N SER A 519 -7.60 2.54 0.45
CA SER A 519 -8.42 1.75 -0.47
C SER A 519 -8.45 0.26 -0.09
N THR A 520 -7.34 -0.29 0.45
CA THR A 520 -7.32 -1.67 0.97
C THR A 520 -8.23 -1.84 2.20
N LEU A 521 -8.21 -0.87 3.12
CA LEU A 521 -9.12 -0.87 4.29
C LEU A 521 -10.58 -0.75 3.84
N MET A 522 -10.87 0.11 2.87
CA MET A 522 -12.22 0.30 2.31
C MET A 522 -12.74 -0.99 1.64
N ILE A 523 -11.90 -1.67 0.85
CA ILE A 523 -12.24 -2.98 0.25
C ILE A 523 -12.62 -3.98 1.35
N ALA A 524 -11.85 -4.02 2.44
CA ALA A 524 -12.11 -4.93 3.55
C ALA A 524 -13.37 -4.56 4.34
N GLU A 525 -13.67 -3.29 4.51
CA GLU A 525 -14.93 -2.80 5.09
C GLU A 525 -16.13 -3.28 4.27
N LYS A 526 -16.11 -3.04 2.94
CA LYS A 526 -17.17 -3.45 2.02
C LYS A 526 -17.27 -4.97 1.90
N GLY A 527 -16.13 -5.64 1.75
CA GLY A 527 -16.05 -7.10 1.68
C GLY A 527 -16.58 -7.79 2.94
N SER A 528 -16.38 -7.19 4.10
CA SER A 528 -16.94 -7.71 5.37
C SER A 528 -18.47 -7.70 5.38
N ASP A 529 -19.10 -6.64 4.87
CA ASP A 529 -20.56 -6.59 4.74
C ASP A 529 -21.07 -7.63 3.75
N MET A 530 -20.37 -7.83 2.61
CA MET A 530 -20.69 -8.89 1.63
C MET A 530 -20.60 -10.29 2.23
N ILE A 531 -19.57 -10.59 3.03
CA ILE A 531 -19.40 -11.88 3.71
C ILE A 531 -20.55 -12.13 4.71
N LEU A 532 -20.97 -11.10 5.40
CA LEU A 532 -22.06 -11.14 6.40
C LEU A 532 -23.46 -11.08 5.77
N GLY A 533 -23.57 -10.98 4.43
CA GLY A 533 -24.85 -10.84 3.73
C GLY A 533 -25.61 -9.55 4.08
N LYS A 534 -24.90 -8.50 4.51
CA LYS A 534 -25.52 -7.20 4.81
C LYS A 534 -25.79 -6.44 3.50
N PRO A 535 -26.85 -5.64 3.46
CA PRO A 535 -27.08 -4.74 2.35
C PRO A 535 -25.92 -3.73 2.23
N PRO A 536 -25.59 -3.28 0.99
CA PRO A 536 -24.60 -2.23 0.81
C PRO A 536 -25.02 -0.94 1.53
N LEU A 537 -24.05 -0.16 1.97
CA LEU A 537 -24.32 1.17 2.51
C LEU A 537 -24.94 2.04 1.41
N GLN A 538 -25.82 2.95 1.82
CA GLN A 538 -26.45 3.90 0.89
C GLN A 538 -25.37 4.76 0.21
N ALA A 539 -25.39 4.83 -1.10
CA ALA A 539 -24.48 5.66 -1.88
C ALA A 539 -24.60 7.14 -1.46
N THR A 540 -23.48 7.85 -1.45
CA THR A 540 -23.48 9.29 -1.16
C THR A 540 -23.91 10.06 -2.40
N GLU A 541 -24.88 10.97 -2.27
CA GLU A 541 -25.20 11.94 -3.31
C GLU A 541 -24.13 13.05 -3.32
N LEU A 542 -23.50 13.32 -4.49
CA LEU A 542 -22.44 14.31 -4.71
C LEU A 542 -22.84 15.31 -5.79
#